data_15009f5eca3f97b88e537de806b7baaa
#
_entry.id   15009f5eca3f97b88e537de806b7baaa
#
_cell.length_a   1.000
_cell.length_b   1.000
_cell.length_c   1.000
_cell.angle_alpha   90.00
_cell.angle_beta   90.00
_cell.angle_gamma   90.00
#
_symmetry.space_group_name_H-M   'P 1'
#
loop_
_entity.id
_entity.type
_entity.pdbx_description
1 polymer ?
#
loop_
_entity_poly.entity_id
_entity_poly.type
_entity_poly.pdbx_seq_one_letter_code
_entity_poly.pdbx_strand_id
1 'polypeptide(L)'
;LVAARIARENGKARGQTLVVAVEAALDLARGQGRMTSAHSLLFAQLWTRNGLAAPAALALQAEEVVPAAGRRASNPAEGDVLLEGLFAELIQQAEGEPLALRPALTESFPAMPPETRDHVVAYSVGRSDPIHAELACYWLLDPAARIRLTAAQGLADRLASVDLPGRILASLAVLRSWMPDDAARAKVDT
;
A
#
# COMPACT_ATOMS: atom_id res chain seq x y z
N LEU A 1 -10.85 -10.98 13.39
CA LEU A 1 -10.68 -12.00 12.34
C LEU A 1 -9.78 -13.16 12.79
N VAL A 2 -8.58 -12.90 13.35
CA VAL A 2 -7.67 -13.95 13.84
C VAL A 2 -8.37 -14.89 14.83
N ALA A 3 -9.03 -14.35 15.85
CA ALA A 3 -9.78 -15.14 16.84
C ALA A 3 -10.94 -15.94 16.20
N ALA A 4 -11.61 -15.35 15.20
CA ALA A 4 -12.67 -16.03 14.46
C ALA A 4 -12.14 -17.20 13.63
N ARG A 5 -10.99 -17.02 12.97
CA ARG A 5 -10.30 -18.09 12.24
C ARG A 5 -9.94 -19.24 13.17
N ILE A 6 -9.23 -18.97 14.27
CA ILE A 6 -8.80 -19.97 15.23
C ILE A 6 -10.00 -20.74 15.80
N ALA A 7 -11.08 -20.03 16.14
CA ALA A 7 -12.30 -20.67 16.65
C ALA A 7 -12.96 -21.57 15.60
N ARG A 8 -12.96 -21.17 14.32
CA ARG A 8 -13.47 -21.99 13.20
C ARG A 8 -12.62 -23.23 12.95
N GLU A 9 -11.29 -23.07 12.91
CA GLU A 9 -10.34 -24.19 12.75
C GLU A 9 -10.48 -25.22 13.85
N ASN A 10 -10.83 -24.78 15.06
CA ASN A 10 -11.13 -25.65 16.21
C ASN A 10 -12.58 -26.15 16.25
N GLY A 11 -13.35 -26.02 15.16
CA GLY A 11 -14.73 -26.51 15.05
C GLY A 11 -15.74 -25.79 15.96
N LYS A 12 -15.41 -24.58 16.47
CA LYS A 12 -16.31 -23.82 17.36
C LYS A 12 -17.26 -22.95 16.56
N ALA A 13 -18.56 -23.15 16.75
CA ALA A 13 -19.63 -22.37 16.12
C ALA A 13 -19.46 -20.82 16.32
N ARG A 14 -18.89 -20.40 17.45
CA ARG A 14 -18.57 -18.99 17.73
C ARG A 14 -17.70 -18.31 16.66
N GLY A 15 -16.80 -19.06 16.02
CA GLY A 15 -15.96 -18.51 14.96
C GLY A 15 -16.79 -18.09 13.76
N GLN A 16 -17.73 -18.92 13.32
CA GLN A 16 -18.63 -18.61 12.22
C GLN A 16 -19.56 -17.44 12.56
N THR A 17 -20.11 -17.43 13.79
CA THR A 17 -20.98 -16.32 14.25
C THR A 17 -20.25 -14.98 14.24
N LEU A 18 -18.98 -14.94 14.64
CA LEU A 18 -18.15 -13.74 14.60
C LEU A 18 -17.89 -13.24 13.15
N VAL A 19 -17.61 -14.16 12.23
CA VAL A 19 -17.42 -13.81 10.82
C VAL A 19 -18.67 -13.17 10.26
N VAL A 20 -19.84 -13.81 10.45
CA VAL A 20 -21.15 -13.31 10.00
C VAL A 20 -21.47 -11.93 10.61
N ALA A 21 -21.18 -11.74 11.89
CA ALA A 21 -21.42 -10.46 12.55
C ALA A 21 -20.56 -9.32 11.99
N VAL A 22 -19.29 -9.62 11.66
CA VAL A 22 -18.38 -8.63 11.03
C VAL A 22 -18.82 -8.34 9.60
N GLU A 23 -19.23 -9.34 8.83
CA GLU A 23 -19.79 -9.16 7.48
C GLU A 23 -21.02 -8.25 7.51
N ALA A 24 -21.96 -8.50 8.40
CA ALA A 24 -23.15 -7.66 8.58
C ALA A 24 -22.80 -6.21 8.95
N ALA A 25 -21.81 -6.02 9.84
CA ALA A 25 -21.35 -4.67 10.21
C ALA A 25 -20.69 -3.93 9.02
N LEU A 26 -19.94 -4.62 8.20
CA LEU A 26 -19.34 -4.05 6.97
C LEU A 26 -20.40 -3.69 5.93
N ASP A 27 -21.40 -4.54 5.73
CA ASP A 27 -22.53 -4.26 4.84
C ASP A 27 -23.33 -3.04 5.28
N LEU A 28 -23.56 -2.91 6.60
CA LEU A 28 -24.22 -1.75 7.17
C LEU A 28 -23.38 -0.47 6.97
N ALA A 29 -22.07 -0.53 7.23
CA ALA A 29 -21.18 0.61 7.05
C ALA A 29 -21.12 1.05 5.58
N ARG A 30 -21.13 0.09 4.64
CA ARG A 30 -21.21 0.34 3.20
C ARG A 30 -22.53 1.01 2.82
N GLY A 31 -23.66 0.47 3.28
CA GLY A 31 -24.99 1.03 3.01
C GLY A 31 -25.15 2.46 3.54
N GLN A 32 -24.38 2.83 4.55
CA GLN A 32 -24.34 4.18 5.15
C GLN A 32 -23.30 5.10 4.49
N GLY A 33 -22.62 4.66 3.44
CA GLY A 33 -21.57 5.45 2.75
C GLY A 33 -20.32 5.69 3.61
N ARG A 34 -20.13 4.94 4.71
CA ARG A 34 -18.96 5.06 5.61
C ARG A 34 -17.76 4.21 5.19
N MET A 35 -17.88 3.47 4.08
CA MET A 35 -16.79 2.68 3.52
C MET A 35 -16.38 3.25 2.18
N THR A 36 -15.10 3.58 2.05
CA THR A 36 -14.46 3.92 0.78
C THR A 36 -13.99 2.65 0.06
N SER A 37 -13.62 2.79 -1.20
CA SER A 37 -13.01 1.70 -1.97
C SER A 37 -11.69 1.22 -1.35
N ALA A 38 -10.90 2.14 -0.76
CA ALA A 38 -9.69 1.80 -0.02
C ALA A 38 -9.99 0.93 1.22
N HIS A 39 -11.02 1.27 1.99
CA HIS A 39 -11.48 0.44 3.10
C HIS A 39 -11.90 -0.96 2.64
N SER A 40 -12.65 -1.06 1.53
CA SER A 40 -13.09 -2.35 0.98
C SER A 40 -11.90 -3.23 0.57
N LEU A 41 -10.87 -2.64 -0.06
CA LEU A 41 -9.64 -3.34 -0.42
C LEU A 41 -8.89 -3.84 0.82
N LEU A 42 -8.68 -2.99 1.82
CA LEU A 42 -8.01 -3.36 3.08
C LEU A 42 -8.75 -4.50 3.80
N PHE A 43 -10.08 -4.44 3.88
CA PHE A 43 -10.86 -5.49 4.51
C PHE A 43 -10.81 -6.80 3.72
N ALA A 44 -10.89 -6.76 2.39
CA ALA A 44 -10.73 -7.95 1.54
C ALA A 44 -9.37 -8.63 1.77
N GLN A 45 -8.29 -7.85 1.85
CA GLN A 45 -6.95 -8.35 2.15
C GLN A 45 -6.85 -8.96 3.56
N LEU A 46 -7.43 -8.29 4.57
CA LEU A 46 -7.46 -8.83 5.94
C LEU A 46 -8.19 -10.17 6.02
N TRP A 47 -9.27 -10.36 5.24
CA TRP A 47 -9.97 -11.64 5.14
C TRP A 47 -9.07 -12.72 4.55
N THR A 48 -8.50 -12.46 3.37
CA THR A 48 -7.63 -13.39 2.65
C THR A 48 -6.39 -13.75 3.48
N ARG A 49 -5.75 -12.78 4.10
CA ARG A 49 -4.59 -12.97 4.98
C ARG A 49 -4.90 -13.88 6.18
N ASN A 50 -6.13 -13.86 6.66
CA ASN A 50 -6.59 -14.75 7.73
C ASN A 50 -7.14 -16.09 7.24
N GLY A 51 -6.94 -16.45 5.96
CA GLY A 51 -7.42 -17.70 5.37
C GLY A 51 -8.94 -17.78 5.27
N LEU A 52 -9.62 -16.64 5.25
CA LEU A 52 -11.05 -16.54 5.07
C LEU A 52 -11.35 -16.06 3.64
N ALA A 53 -12.42 -16.59 3.03
CA ALA A 53 -12.89 -16.01 1.76
C ALA A 53 -13.44 -14.61 2.02
N ALA A 54 -12.97 -13.62 1.28
CA ALA A 54 -13.50 -12.27 1.38
C ALA A 54 -14.99 -12.25 1.00
N PRO A 55 -15.84 -11.50 1.70
CA PRO A 55 -17.24 -11.31 1.32
C PRO A 55 -17.35 -10.83 -0.14
N ALA A 56 -18.28 -11.40 -0.91
CA ALA A 56 -18.42 -11.12 -2.34
C ALA A 56 -18.54 -9.61 -2.64
N ALA A 57 -19.21 -8.87 -1.77
CA ALA A 57 -19.36 -7.43 -1.90
C ALA A 57 -18.03 -6.66 -1.76
N LEU A 58 -17.12 -7.11 -0.89
CA LEU A 58 -15.78 -6.54 -0.74
C LEU A 58 -14.87 -6.97 -1.90
N ALA A 59 -14.99 -8.22 -2.34
CA ALA A 59 -14.23 -8.75 -3.48
C ALA A 59 -14.57 -7.99 -4.77
N LEU A 60 -15.85 -7.76 -5.07
CA LEU A 60 -16.30 -7.00 -6.24
C LEU A 60 -15.79 -5.56 -6.23
N GLN A 61 -15.86 -4.86 -5.09
CA GLN A 61 -15.30 -3.51 -4.99
C GLN A 61 -13.78 -3.48 -5.09
N ALA A 62 -13.10 -4.48 -4.52
CA ALA A 62 -11.65 -4.63 -4.67
C ALA A 62 -11.28 -4.94 -6.13
N GLU A 63 -12.07 -5.79 -6.82
CA GLU A 63 -11.93 -6.07 -8.25
C GLU A 63 -12.26 -4.87 -9.14
N GLU A 64 -13.14 -3.97 -8.74
CA GLU A 64 -13.40 -2.72 -9.46
C GLU A 64 -12.26 -1.72 -9.32
N VAL A 65 -11.62 -1.65 -8.16
CA VAL A 65 -10.49 -0.74 -7.90
C VAL A 65 -9.20 -1.23 -8.55
N VAL A 66 -8.86 -2.51 -8.42
CA VAL A 66 -7.63 -3.10 -8.96
C VAL A 66 -7.63 -3.12 -10.50
N PRO A 67 -8.68 -3.55 -11.22
CA PRO A 67 -8.70 -3.45 -12.67
C PRO A 67 -9.00 -2.05 -13.19
N ALA A 68 -9.64 -1.18 -12.40
CA ALA A 68 -9.75 0.22 -12.77
C ALA A 68 -8.37 0.90 -12.75
N ALA A 69 -7.53 0.62 -11.77
CA ALA A 69 -6.13 1.04 -11.77
C ALA A 69 -5.31 0.36 -12.87
N GLY A 70 -5.53 -0.94 -13.13
CA GLY A 70 -4.80 -1.70 -14.16
C GLY A 70 -5.33 -1.53 -15.59
N ARG A 71 -6.66 -1.35 -15.80
CA ARG A 71 -7.25 -1.10 -17.11
C ARG A 71 -7.22 0.36 -17.54
N ARG A 72 -7.14 1.29 -16.58
CA ARG A 72 -6.95 2.73 -16.81
C ARG A 72 -5.50 3.12 -17.04
N ALA A 73 -4.57 2.16 -17.07
CA ALA A 73 -3.23 2.35 -17.61
C ALA A 73 -3.20 2.78 -19.10
N SER A 74 -4.37 2.82 -19.76
CA SER A 74 -4.53 3.50 -21.06
C SER A 74 -4.61 5.04 -20.93
N ASN A 75 -4.84 5.59 -19.73
CA ASN A 75 -4.74 7.02 -19.47
C ASN A 75 -4.01 7.24 -18.11
N PRO A 76 -2.69 7.50 -18.12
CA PRO A 76 -1.89 7.70 -16.92
C PRO A 76 -2.48 8.75 -15.96
N ALA A 77 -3.06 9.83 -16.52
CA ALA A 77 -3.62 10.92 -15.72
C ALA A 77 -4.81 10.49 -14.84
N GLU A 78 -5.65 9.55 -15.29
CA GLU A 78 -6.75 9.03 -14.47
C GLU A 78 -6.26 8.10 -13.35
N GLY A 79 -5.21 7.32 -13.64
CA GLY A 79 -4.52 6.51 -12.64
C GLY A 79 -3.95 7.35 -11.52
N ASP A 80 -3.31 8.46 -11.86
CA ASP A 80 -2.71 9.39 -10.91
C ASP A 80 -3.75 10.07 -10.01
N VAL A 81 -4.91 10.45 -10.52
CA VAL A 81 -6.01 11.02 -9.70
C VAL A 81 -6.53 10.02 -8.67
N LEU A 82 -6.62 8.73 -9.04
CA LEU A 82 -7.03 7.68 -8.09
C LEU A 82 -5.96 7.46 -7.01
N LEU A 83 -4.68 7.45 -7.38
CA LEU A 83 -3.59 7.32 -6.44
C LEU A 83 -3.50 8.53 -5.51
N GLU A 84 -3.76 9.74 -6.01
CA GLU A 84 -3.81 10.96 -5.20
C GLU A 84 -4.86 10.84 -4.10
N GLY A 85 -6.08 10.43 -4.45
CA GLY A 85 -7.14 10.19 -3.48
C GLY A 85 -6.79 9.12 -2.45
N LEU A 86 -6.23 7.99 -2.92
CA LEU A 86 -5.79 6.90 -2.04
C LEU A 86 -4.71 7.34 -1.05
N PHE A 87 -3.66 8.00 -1.54
CA PHE A 87 -2.59 8.48 -0.66
C PHE A 87 -3.07 9.56 0.32
N ALA A 88 -3.95 10.48 -0.12
CA ALA A 88 -4.53 11.48 0.76
C ALA A 88 -5.32 10.86 1.91
N GLU A 89 -6.15 9.85 1.63
CA GLU A 89 -6.90 9.11 2.65
C GLU A 89 -5.95 8.36 3.61
N LEU A 90 -4.95 7.66 3.07
CA LEU A 90 -3.99 6.92 3.88
C LEU A 90 -3.17 7.85 4.78
N ILE A 91 -2.71 8.97 4.26
CA ILE A 91 -1.95 9.98 5.02
C ILE A 91 -2.81 10.57 6.13
N GLN A 92 -4.08 10.85 5.86
CA GLN A 92 -5.01 11.35 6.86
C GLN A 92 -5.27 10.31 7.96
N GLN A 93 -5.47 9.03 7.60
CA GLN A 93 -5.67 7.96 8.57
C GLN A 93 -4.44 7.68 9.45
N ALA A 94 -3.26 7.88 8.89
CA ALA A 94 -1.98 7.73 9.57
C ALA A 94 -1.56 9.00 10.35
N GLU A 95 -2.41 10.03 10.40
CA GLU A 95 -2.11 11.31 11.05
C GLU A 95 -0.78 11.94 10.56
N GLY A 96 -0.42 11.66 9.31
CA GLY A 96 0.83 12.12 8.70
C GLY A 96 2.08 11.32 9.13
N GLU A 97 1.93 10.21 9.85
CA GLU A 97 3.06 9.37 10.29
C GLU A 97 3.48 8.35 9.22
N PRO A 98 4.66 8.48 8.60
CA PRO A 98 5.11 7.58 7.52
C PRO A 98 5.22 6.12 7.96
N LEU A 99 5.60 5.87 9.22
CA LEU A 99 5.70 4.51 9.77
C LEU A 99 4.35 3.81 9.84
N ALA A 100 3.26 4.54 10.04
CA ALA A 100 1.91 3.98 10.06
C ALA A 100 1.41 3.62 8.64
N LEU A 101 1.89 4.34 7.61
CA LEU A 101 1.55 4.08 6.20
C LEU A 101 2.24 2.83 5.66
N ARG A 102 3.45 2.55 6.10
CA ARG A 102 4.27 1.45 5.60
C ARG A 102 3.55 0.09 5.65
N PRO A 103 2.94 -0.36 6.77
CA PRO A 103 2.24 -1.64 6.81
C PRO A 103 1.11 -1.71 5.77
N ALA A 104 0.29 -0.67 5.66
CA ALA A 104 -0.83 -0.63 4.73
C ALA A 104 -0.38 -0.81 3.27
N LEU A 105 0.68 -0.12 2.86
CA LEU A 105 1.25 -0.22 1.52
C LEU A 105 1.96 -1.57 1.29
N THR A 106 2.79 -2.01 2.24
CA THR A 106 3.54 -3.28 2.12
C THR A 106 2.62 -4.48 2.08
N GLU A 107 1.53 -4.47 2.84
CA GLU A 107 0.55 -5.56 2.89
C GLU A 107 -0.32 -5.63 1.63
N SER A 108 -0.54 -4.51 0.96
CA SER A 108 -1.29 -4.46 -0.30
C SER A 108 -0.45 -4.88 -1.52
N PHE A 109 0.85 -4.68 -1.50
CA PHE A 109 1.74 -4.96 -2.64
C PHE A 109 1.66 -6.39 -3.18
N PRO A 110 1.68 -7.46 -2.35
CA PRO A 110 1.61 -8.84 -2.87
C PRO A 110 0.34 -9.16 -3.66
N ALA A 111 -0.75 -8.44 -3.38
CA ALA A 111 -2.02 -8.62 -4.09
C ALA A 111 -2.11 -7.82 -5.39
N MET A 112 -1.17 -6.87 -5.61
CA MET A 112 -1.14 -6.03 -6.80
C MET A 112 -0.33 -6.67 -7.93
N PRO A 113 -0.75 -6.52 -9.20
CA PRO A 113 0.10 -6.81 -10.35
C PRO A 113 1.43 -6.05 -10.28
N PRO A 114 2.55 -6.61 -10.77
CA PRO A 114 3.87 -5.96 -10.73
C PRO A 114 3.87 -4.54 -11.31
N GLU A 115 3.19 -4.32 -12.43
CA GLU A 115 3.10 -3.02 -13.11
C GLU A 115 2.37 -1.99 -12.24
N THR A 116 1.33 -2.42 -11.53
CA THR A 116 0.57 -1.56 -10.61
C THR A 116 1.45 -1.14 -9.43
N ARG A 117 2.23 -2.07 -8.87
CA ARG A 117 3.18 -1.75 -7.79
C ARG A 117 4.22 -0.72 -8.23
N ASP A 118 4.80 -0.92 -9.41
CA ASP A 118 5.77 0.01 -9.97
C ASP A 118 5.16 1.40 -10.17
N HIS A 119 3.92 1.47 -10.65
CA HIS A 119 3.20 2.73 -10.84
C HIS A 119 2.92 3.43 -9.51
N VAL A 120 2.47 2.71 -8.48
CA VAL A 120 2.27 3.24 -7.12
C VAL A 120 3.55 3.84 -6.56
N VAL A 121 4.68 3.15 -6.70
CA VAL A 121 5.98 3.63 -6.24
C VAL A 121 6.41 4.85 -7.05
N ALA A 122 6.36 4.78 -8.38
CA ALA A 122 6.74 5.89 -9.27
C ALA A 122 5.90 7.15 -8.99
N TYR A 123 4.59 6.98 -8.82
CA TYR A 123 3.68 8.06 -8.44
C TYR A 123 4.11 8.70 -7.10
N SER A 124 4.32 7.87 -6.07
CA SER A 124 4.69 8.36 -4.74
C SER A 124 6.01 9.12 -4.76
N VAL A 125 7.07 8.56 -5.35
CA VAL A 125 8.38 9.23 -5.37
C VAL A 125 8.40 10.51 -6.19
N GLY A 126 7.48 10.66 -7.14
CA GLY A 126 7.30 11.87 -7.94
C GLY A 126 6.64 13.04 -7.18
N ARG A 127 6.07 12.80 -5.98
CA ARG A 127 5.39 13.83 -5.19
C ARG A 127 6.36 14.67 -4.37
N SER A 128 6.07 15.98 -4.23
CA SER A 128 6.92 16.92 -3.50
C SER A 128 6.83 16.82 -1.98
N ASP A 129 5.74 16.29 -1.43
CA ASP A 129 5.56 16.15 0.01
C ASP A 129 6.64 15.26 0.65
N PRO A 130 7.27 15.68 1.76
CA PRO A 130 8.30 14.92 2.46
C PRO A 130 7.90 13.50 2.86
N ILE A 131 6.61 13.26 3.19
CA ILE A 131 6.12 11.94 3.57
C ILE A 131 6.34 10.89 2.47
N HIS A 132 6.21 11.29 1.21
CA HIS A 132 6.47 10.41 0.07
C HIS A 132 7.94 10.06 -0.09
N ALA A 133 8.86 10.97 0.24
CA ALA A 133 10.29 10.67 0.26
C ALA A 133 10.66 9.71 1.40
N GLU A 134 10.01 9.82 2.55
CA GLU A 134 10.18 8.87 3.64
C GLU A 134 9.65 7.48 3.27
N LEU A 135 8.50 7.39 2.61
CA LEU A 135 7.98 6.13 2.07
C LEU A 135 8.95 5.52 1.05
N ALA A 136 9.54 6.33 0.17
CA ALA A 136 10.52 5.88 -0.80
C ALA A 136 11.74 5.22 -0.14
N CYS A 137 12.19 5.74 1.02
CA CYS A 137 13.27 5.12 1.78
C CYS A 137 12.94 3.67 2.20
N TYR A 138 11.69 3.35 2.54
CA TYR A 138 11.32 1.98 2.88
C TYR A 138 11.34 1.04 1.68
N TRP A 139 10.99 1.51 0.49
CA TRP A 139 11.02 0.71 -0.73
C TRP A 139 12.44 0.42 -1.23
N LEU A 140 13.46 1.12 -0.75
CA LEU A 140 14.87 0.77 -1.02
C LEU A 140 15.26 -0.61 -0.48
N LEU A 141 14.51 -1.16 0.46
CA LEU A 141 14.70 -2.51 1.01
C LEU A 141 13.66 -3.52 0.50
N ASP A 142 12.85 -3.16 -0.51
CA ASP A 142 11.86 -4.09 -1.07
C ASP A 142 12.54 -5.32 -1.69
N PRO A 143 11.98 -6.54 -1.56
CA PRO A 143 12.53 -7.74 -2.19
C PRO A 143 12.67 -7.63 -3.71
N ALA A 144 11.73 -6.93 -4.38
CA ALA A 144 11.73 -6.75 -5.82
C ALA A 144 12.75 -5.68 -6.26
N ALA A 145 13.76 -6.06 -7.03
CA ALA A 145 14.81 -5.16 -7.52
C ALA A 145 14.25 -3.97 -8.31
N ARG A 146 13.17 -4.17 -9.05
CA ARG A 146 12.51 -3.12 -9.83
C ARG A 146 11.90 -2.04 -8.93
N ILE A 147 11.24 -2.42 -7.84
CA ILE A 147 10.70 -1.49 -6.84
C ILE A 147 11.82 -0.66 -6.21
N ARG A 148 12.92 -1.32 -5.80
CA ARG A 148 14.10 -0.64 -5.25
C ARG A 148 14.66 0.39 -6.22
N LEU A 149 14.80 0.00 -7.50
CA LEU A 149 15.34 0.89 -8.53
C LEU A 149 14.44 2.09 -8.80
N THR A 150 13.12 1.89 -8.88
CA THR A 150 12.15 2.98 -9.05
C THR A 150 12.22 3.95 -7.86
N ALA A 151 12.27 3.45 -6.64
CA ALA A 151 12.40 4.27 -5.44
C ALA A 151 13.73 5.05 -5.40
N ALA A 152 14.85 4.39 -5.72
CA ALA A 152 16.18 5.01 -5.75
C ALA A 152 16.26 6.11 -6.83
N GLN A 153 15.72 5.86 -8.02
CA GLN A 153 15.69 6.86 -9.09
C GLN A 153 14.88 8.09 -8.68
N GLY A 154 13.68 7.90 -8.14
CA GLY A 154 12.84 9.03 -7.72
C GLY A 154 13.46 9.84 -6.57
N LEU A 155 14.17 9.19 -5.64
CA LEU A 155 14.91 9.90 -4.59
C LEU A 155 16.10 10.67 -5.16
N ALA A 156 16.84 10.11 -6.11
CA ALA A 156 17.95 10.79 -6.79
C ALA A 156 17.45 12.01 -7.60
N ASP A 157 16.34 11.87 -8.33
CA ASP A 157 15.74 12.98 -9.08
C ASP A 157 15.27 14.12 -8.16
N ARG A 158 14.76 13.77 -6.97
CA ARG A 158 14.38 14.75 -5.95
C ARG A 158 15.59 15.43 -5.34
N LEU A 159 16.67 14.71 -5.02
CA LEU A 159 17.92 15.29 -4.54
C LEU A 159 18.51 16.30 -5.53
N ALA A 160 18.37 16.04 -6.82
CA ALA A 160 18.83 16.95 -7.87
C ALA A 160 17.97 18.21 -8.02
N SER A 161 16.71 18.19 -7.56
CA SER A 161 15.74 19.27 -7.79
C SER A 161 15.33 20.03 -6.53
N VAL A 162 15.39 19.42 -5.35
CA VAL A 162 14.92 19.99 -4.08
C VAL A 162 15.79 19.50 -2.92
N ASP A 163 16.02 20.35 -1.94
CA ASP A 163 16.66 19.94 -0.69
C ASP A 163 15.75 18.98 0.09
N LEU A 164 16.23 17.74 0.28
CA LEU A 164 15.53 16.76 1.13
C LEU A 164 15.78 17.10 2.61
N PRO A 165 14.77 16.92 3.48
CA PRO A 165 14.95 17.06 4.92
C PRO A 165 16.11 16.20 5.44
N GLY A 166 16.91 16.75 6.37
CA GLY A 166 18.10 16.06 6.90
C GLY A 166 17.81 14.68 7.48
N ARG A 167 16.59 14.44 8.00
CA ARG A 167 16.16 13.11 8.47
C ARG A 167 16.11 12.06 7.36
N ILE A 168 15.75 12.47 6.13
CA ILE A 168 15.71 11.56 4.97
C ILE A 168 17.14 11.23 4.55
N LEU A 169 18.02 12.21 4.49
CA LEU A 169 19.44 12.00 4.20
C LEU A 169 20.11 11.07 5.22
N ALA A 170 19.81 11.25 6.50
CA ALA A 170 20.27 10.35 7.56
C ALA A 170 19.73 8.92 7.38
N SER A 171 18.45 8.77 7.02
CA SER A 171 17.86 7.48 6.72
C SER A 171 18.51 6.81 5.52
N LEU A 172 18.78 7.55 4.44
CA LEU A 172 19.48 7.04 3.25
C LEU A 172 20.89 6.54 3.59
N ALA A 173 21.64 7.29 4.38
CA ALA A 173 22.98 6.89 4.81
C ALA A 173 22.98 5.56 5.59
N VAL A 174 21.97 5.33 6.44
CA VAL A 174 21.79 4.08 7.17
C VAL A 174 21.34 2.95 6.24
N LEU A 175 20.28 3.19 5.46
CA LEU A 175 19.66 2.18 4.59
C LEU A 175 20.62 1.68 3.51
N ARG A 176 21.48 2.54 3.00
CA ARG A 176 22.51 2.19 2.02
C ARG A 176 23.32 0.94 2.41
N SER A 177 23.68 0.81 3.69
CA SER A 177 24.45 -0.33 4.20
C SER A 177 23.65 -1.66 4.19
N TRP A 178 22.32 -1.58 4.14
CA TRP A 178 21.40 -2.74 4.13
C TRP A 178 20.88 -3.08 2.74
N MET A 179 21.09 -2.18 1.77
CA MET A 179 20.67 -2.43 0.40
C MET A 179 21.50 -3.53 -0.24
N PRO A 180 20.87 -4.39 -1.07
CA PRO A 180 21.62 -5.29 -1.96
C PRO A 180 22.58 -4.49 -2.84
N ASP A 181 23.71 -5.10 -3.22
CA ASP A 181 24.66 -4.50 -4.15
C ASP A 181 24.13 -4.64 -5.58
N ASP A 182 23.27 -3.71 -5.97
CA ASP A 182 22.57 -3.69 -7.26
C ASP A 182 22.45 -2.26 -7.83
N ALA A 183 21.73 -2.14 -8.94
CA ALA A 183 21.54 -0.86 -9.64
C ALA A 183 20.85 0.20 -8.75
N ALA A 184 20.00 -0.20 -7.80
CA ALA A 184 19.34 0.74 -6.89
C ALA A 184 20.35 1.36 -5.92
N ARG A 185 21.25 0.54 -5.34
CA ARG A 185 22.32 1.03 -4.47
C ARG A 185 23.28 1.96 -5.22
N ALA A 186 23.67 1.60 -6.45
CA ALA A 186 24.50 2.46 -7.28
C ALA A 186 23.88 3.85 -7.51
N LYS A 187 22.55 3.95 -7.57
CA LYS A 187 21.83 5.22 -7.69
C LYS A 187 21.84 6.05 -6.41
N VAL A 188 21.82 5.42 -5.25
CA VAL A 188 21.89 6.11 -3.94
C VAL A 188 23.33 6.59 -3.67
N ASP A 189 24.34 5.99 -4.31
CA ASP A 189 25.75 6.32 -4.16
C ASP A 189 26.19 7.52 -5.03
N THR A 190 25.37 7.95 -5.99
CA THR A 190 25.63 9.11 -6.87
C THR A 190 25.07 10.39 -6.30
#